data_93715990cc5b374b87cc6d1ecfc8675d
#
_entry.id   93715990cc5b374b87cc6d1ecfc8675d
#
_cell.length_a   1.000
_cell.length_b   1.000
_cell.length_c   1.000
_cell.angle_alpha   90.00
_cell.angle_beta   90.00
_cell.angle_gamma   90.00
#
_symmetry.space_group_name_H-M   'P 1'
#
loop_
_entity.id
_entity.type
_entity.pdbx_description
1 polymer ?
#
loop_
_entity_poly.entity_id
_entity_poly.type
_entity_poly.pdbx_seq_one_letter_code
_entity_poly.pdbx_strand_id
1 'polypeptide(L)'
;MADSAELYRTVRLIRRFEQRAIDLVRRGVIPGGIHPYIGQEAIAAGVCAALRADDIITSTHRGHGHVLAKGSDPVRMLAELAGRETGLNRGRGGSMHAADVSTGIYGANAIVGASAAIATGAAWWHRQAGRDLVTVTFFGDGAVNQGVLLEALNLASLWQAPVLFICENNGFATSMRVHDATAGSILGRAAAFGIPAETIDGMDAEVVCDAASAAVRRARSGGGPTLLECLTYRFDAHHTWEYQARPRYRTPEEVAEGSVRDPLEIQGARVPEEVRAGIDAEIEALLEEAERFVLDSPEPDPAGALDYLYADGLRARAGMS
;
A
#
# COMPACT_ATOMS: atom_id res chain seq x y z
N MET A 1 16.18 13.60 -8.25
CA MET A 1 15.15 12.95 -9.10
C MET A 1 15.35 11.46 -8.95
N ALA A 2 14.30 10.71 -8.79
CA ALA A 2 14.36 9.25 -8.80
C ALA A 2 14.80 8.75 -10.18
N ASP A 3 15.44 7.59 -10.25
CA ASP A 3 15.78 6.95 -11.51
C ASP A 3 14.50 6.45 -12.19
N SER A 4 14.24 6.91 -13.42
CA SER A 4 13.04 6.52 -14.19
C SER A 4 12.98 5.00 -14.43
N ALA A 5 14.12 4.32 -14.56
CA ALA A 5 14.18 2.87 -14.74
C ALA A 5 13.80 2.13 -13.44
N GLU A 6 14.21 2.62 -12.27
CA GLU A 6 13.83 2.03 -10.98
C GLU A 6 12.34 2.26 -10.65
N LEU A 7 11.80 3.43 -11.00
CA LEU A 7 10.36 3.66 -10.90
C LEU A 7 9.57 2.72 -11.82
N TYR A 8 10.04 2.53 -13.08
CA TYR A 8 9.45 1.57 -14.01
C TYR A 8 9.50 0.15 -13.46
N ARG A 9 10.66 -0.28 -12.96
CA ARG A 9 10.84 -1.59 -12.33
C ARG A 9 9.81 -1.83 -11.24
N THR A 10 9.60 -0.85 -10.37
CA THR A 10 8.65 -0.97 -9.25
C THR A 10 7.20 -1.03 -9.73
N VAL A 11 6.80 -0.13 -10.64
CA VAL A 11 5.46 -0.12 -11.25
C VAL A 11 5.20 -1.45 -11.96
N ARG A 12 6.17 -1.94 -12.75
CA ARG A 12 6.08 -3.19 -13.49
C ARG A 12 6.00 -4.41 -12.57
N LEU A 13 6.83 -4.45 -11.53
CA LEU A 13 6.79 -5.52 -10.53
C LEU A 13 5.42 -5.63 -9.89
N ILE A 14 4.87 -4.50 -9.41
CA ILE A 14 3.54 -4.48 -8.78
C ILE A 14 2.48 -4.98 -9.78
N ARG A 15 2.45 -4.45 -11.01
CA ARG A 15 1.49 -4.87 -12.05
C ARG A 15 1.53 -6.37 -12.30
N ARG A 16 2.72 -6.92 -12.52
CA ARG A 16 2.88 -8.34 -12.85
C ARG A 16 2.61 -9.26 -11.65
N PHE A 17 3.02 -8.82 -10.45
CA PHE A 17 2.71 -9.52 -9.21
C PHE A 17 1.19 -9.66 -9.00
N GLU A 18 0.44 -8.56 -9.14
CA GLU A 18 -1.02 -8.58 -9.00
C GLU A 18 -1.69 -9.47 -10.05
N GLN A 19 -1.23 -9.42 -11.29
CA GLN A 19 -1.75 -10.30 -12.35
C GLN A 19 -1.49 -11.78 -12.03
N ARG A 20 -0.28 -12.12 -11.53
CA ARG A 20 0.06 -13.47 -11.08
C ARG A 20 -0.79 -13.90 -9.90
N ALA A 21 -0.98 -13.03 -8.92
CA ALA A 21 -1.82 -13.29 -7.75
C ALA A 21 -3.29 -13.54 -8.14
N ILE A 22 -3.85 -12.75 -9.07
CA ILE A 22 -5.20 -12.97 -9.63
C ILE A 22 -5.32 -14.34 -10.29
N ASP A 23 -4.31 -14.75 -11.07
CA ASP A 23 -4.30 -16.09 -11.69
C ASP A 23 -4.29 -17.20 -10.64
N LEU A 24 -3.47 -17.05 -9.62
CA LEU A 24 -3.40 -18.02 -8.51
C LEU A 24 -4.70 -18.08 -7.70
N VAL A 25 -5.43 -16.96 -7.55
CA VAL A 25 -6.80 -16.97 -6.98
C VAL A 25 -7.75 -17.78 -7.86
N ARG A 26 -7.72 -17.55 -9.19
CA ARG A 26 -8.58 -18.30 -10.14
C ARG A 26 -8.30 -19.81 -10.14
N ARG A 27 -7.06 -20.20 -9.91
CA ARG A 27 -6.60 -21.58 -9.79
C ARG A 27 -6.85 -22.20 -8.40
N GLY A 28 -7.32 -21.41 -7.44
CA GLY A 28 -7.59 -21.86 -6.06
C GLY A 28 -6.32 -22.05 -5.21
N VAL A 29 -5.17 -21.57 -5.65
CA VAL A 29 -3.91 -21.60 -4.89
C VAL A 29 -3.91 -20.53 -3.79
N ILE A 30 -4.40 -19.34 -4.10
CA ILE A 30 -4.64 -18.29 -3.11
C ILE A 30 -6.10 -18.38 -2.65
N PRO A 31 -6.34 -18.65 -1.35
CA PRO A 31 -7.70 -18.82 -0.82
C PRO A 31 -8.43 -17.47 -0.65
N GLY A 32 -9.75 -17.49 -0.78
CA GLY A 32 -10.65 -16.37 -0.47
C GLY A 32 -10.68 -15.28 -1.53
N GLY A 33 -9.56 -14.72 -1.90
CA GLY A 33 -9.44 -13.65 -2.88
C GLY A 33 -8.60 -12.46 -2.38
N ILE A 34 -8.38 -11.51 -3.26
CA ILE A 34 -7.46 -10.38 -3.04
C ILE A 34 -8.09 -9.05 -3.48
N HIS A 35 -7.48 -7.94 -3.04
CA HIS A 35 -7.78 -6.59 -3.48
C HIS A 35 -6.65 -6.11 -4.41
N PRO A 36 -6.78 -6.24 -5.75
CA PRO A 36 -5.68 -5.90 -6.66
C PRO A 36 -5.33 -4.40 -6.64
N TYR A 37 -4.04 -4.09 -6.68
CA TYR A 37 -3.53 -2.71 -6.68
C TYR A 37 -3.41 -2.12 -8.11
N ILE A 38 -3.91 -2.82 -9.12
CA ILE A 38 -3.78 -2.48 -10.54
C ILE A 38 -4.42 -1.11 -10.84
N GLY A 39 -3.62 -0.23 -11.45
CA GLY A 39 -3.97 1.16 -11.79
C GLY A 39 -3.44 2.20 -10.78
N GLN A 40 -2.96 1.80 -9.61
CA GLN A 40 -2.48 2.70 -8.55
C GLN A 40 -0.97 2.59 -8.32
N GLU A 41 -0.24 1.83 -9.12
CA GLU A 41 1.15 1.45 -8.91
C GLU A 41 2.10 2.65 -8.79
N ALA A 42 1.82 3.74 -9.52
CA ALA A 42 2.63 4.95 -9.51
C ALA A 42 2.71 5.59 -8.11
N ILE A 43 1.63 5.48 -7.32
CA ILE A 43 1.60 6.07 -5.97
C ILE A 43 2.57 5.32 -5.06
N ALA A 44 2.47 3.99 -5.00
CA ALA A 44 3.37 3.18 -4.19
C ALA A 44 4.83 3.35 -4.63
N ALA A 45 5.10 3.29 -5.94
CA ALA A 45 6.44 3.45 -6.49
C ALA A 45 7.04 4.82 -6.17
N GLY A 46 6.30 5.90 -6.45
CA GLY A 46 6.78 7.27 -6.25
C GLY A 46 6.99 7.61 -4.77
N VAL A 47 6.03 7.25 -3.91
CA VAL A 47 6.15 7.51 -2.47
C VAL A 47 7.31 6.73 -1.85
N CYS A 48 7.42 5.42 -2.14
CA CYS A 48 8.49 4.61 -1.55
C CYS A 48 9.88 4.98 -2.08
N ALA A 49 9.99 5.45 -3.33
CA ALA A 49 11.25 5.96 -3.87
C ALA A 49 11.75 7.24 -3.15
N ALA A 50 10.86 7.99 -2.50
CA ALA A 50 11.21 9.17 -1.70
C ALA A 50 11.67 8.82 -0.27
N LEU A 51 11.53 7.55 0.17
CA LEU A 51 11.81 7.11 1.52
C LEU A 51 13.21 6.50 1.66
N ARG A 52 13.74 6.54 2.85
CA ARG A 52 14.89 5.72 3.25
C ARG A 52 14.45 4.29 3.56
N ALA A 53 15.39 3.37 3.57
CA ALA A 53 15.12 1.97 3.90
C ALA A 53 14.50 1.79 5.30
N ASP A 54 14.93 2.61 6.27
CA ASP A 54 14.49 2.59 7.67
C ASP A 54 13.25 3.43 7.97
N ASP A 55 12.77 4.25 7.02
CA ASP A 55 11.47 4.94 7.14
C ASP A 55 10.32 3.94 7.16
N ILE A 56 9.22 4.31 7.79
CA ILE A 56 8.11 3.40 8.13
C ILE A 56 6.92 3.66 7.22
N ILE A 57 6.23 2.59 6.85
CA ILE A 57 4.92 2.68 6.21
C ILE A 57 3.85 1.90 6.98
N THR A 58 2.62 2.38 6.92
CA THR A 58 1.39 1.63 7.25
C THR A 58 0.48 1.61 6.04
N SER A 59 -0.24 0.52 5.84
CA SER A 59 -0.97 0.26 4.61
C SER A 59 -2.43 -0.15 4.88
N THR A 60 -3.15 -0.44 3.81
CA THR A 60 -4.57 -0.77 3.77
C THR A 60 -4.80 -2.23 3.39
N HIS A 61 -6.08 -2.62 3.25
CA HIS A 61 -6.49 -3.90 2.66
C HIS A 61 -5.95 -4.14 1.24
N ARG A 62 -5.57 -3.06 0.50
CA ARG A 62 -4.97 -3.07 -0.85
C ARG A 62 -3.47 -2.79 -0.75
N GLY A 63 -2.78 -3.57 0.09
CA GLY A 63 -1.42 -3.24 0.52
C GLY A 63 -0.29 -3.83 -0.30
N HIS A 64 -0.56 -4.70 -1.28
CA HIS A 64 0.49 -5.46 -1.99
C HIS A 64 1.50 -4.52 -2.67
N GLY A 65 1.00 -3.50 -3.40
CA GLY A 65 1.86 -2.51 -4.05
C GLY A 65 2.77 -1.77 -3.07
N HIS A 66 2.25 -1.38 -1.90
CA HIS A 66 3.04 -0.69 -0.87
C HIS A 66 4.12 -1.59 -0.29
N VAL A 67 3.78 -2.85 -0.02
CA VAL A 67 4.72 -3.85 0.54
C VAL A 67 5.87 -4.11 -0.43
N LEU A 68 5.55 -4.30 -1.72
CA LEU A 68 6.54 -4.51 -2.77
C LEU A 68 7.41 -3.27 -3.01
N ALA A 69 6.79 -2.09 -3.14
CA ALA A 69 7.49 -0.83 -3.36
C ALA A 69 8.42 -0.47 -2.20
N LYS A 70 8.09 -0.86 -0.97
CA LYS A 70 8.94 -0.62 0.21
C LYS A 70 10.12 -1.60 0.29
N GLY A 71 10.15 -2.64 -0.55
CA GLY A 71 11.29 -3.55 -0.70
C GLY A 71 11.16 -4.89 0.02
N SER A 72 9.95 -5.30 0.41
CA SER A 72 9.73 -6.68 0.86
C SER A 72 9.93 -7.68 -0.27
N ASP A 73 10.34 -8.88 0.10
CA ASP A 73 10.58 -10.01 -0.80
C ASP A 73 9.27 -10.45 -1.51
N PRO A 74 9.18 -10.30 -2.84
CA PRO A 74 7.99 -10.69 -3.60
C PRO A 74 7.66 -12.19 -3.50
N VAL A 75 8.68 -13.05 -3.35
CA VAL A 75 8.52 -14.50 -3.21
C VAL A 75 7.77 -14.81 -1.92
N ARG A 76 8.23 -14.22 -0.80
CA ARG A 76 7.59 -14.38 0.50
C ARG A 76 6.23 -13.68 0.57
N MET A 77 6.06 -12.56 -0.12
CA MET A 77 4.76 -11.89 -0.19
C MET A 77 3.73 -12.77 -0.92
N LEU A 78 4.12 -13.41 -2.04
CA LEU A 78 3.23 -14.32 -2.75
C LEU A 78 2.88 -15.57 -1.91
N ALA A 79 3.85 -16.09 -1.17
CA ALA A 79 3.64 -17.19 -0.22
C ALA A 79 2.67 -16.79 0.92
N GLU A 80 2.74 -15.54 1.39
CA GLU A 80 1.80 -15.00 2.37
C GLU A 80 0.37 -14.97 1.85
N LEU A 81 0.17 -14.49 0.61
CA LEU A 81 -1.15 -14.50 -0.02
C LEU A 81 -1.74 -15.91 -0.15
N ALA A 82 -0.88 -16.90 -0.41
CA ALA A 82 -1.27 -18.29 -0.52
C ALA A 82 -1.42 -19.01 0.83
N GLY A 83 -1.25 -18.29 1.95
CA GLY A 83 -1.37 -18.86 3.29
C GLY A 83 -0.27 -19.86 3.64
N ARG A 84 0.96 -19.70 3.11
CA ARG A 84 2.07 -20.61 3.33
C ARG A 84 2.91 -20.22 4.54
N GLU A 85 3.46 -21.23 5.26
CA GLU A 85 4.35 -21.02 6.42
C GLU A 85 5.59 -20.18 6.08
N THR A 86 6.02 -20.21 4.81
CA THR A 86 7.17 -19.46 4.31
C THR A 86 6.87 -18.00 3.98
N GLY A 87 5.59 -17.56 4.10
CA GLY A 87 5.16 -16.19 3.88
C GLY A 87 5.76 -15.18 4.87
N LEU A 88 5.55 -13.88 4.62
CA LEU A 88 6.03 -12.79 5.46
C LEU A 88 5.57 -12.92 6.92
N ASN A 89 4.32 -13.34 7.12
CA ASN A 89 3.67 -13.52 8.42
C ASN A 89 3.30 -15.00 8.65
N ARG A 90 3.99 -15.92 8.02
CA ARG A 90 3.73 -17.36 8.11
C ARG A 90 2.33 -17.75 7.66
N GLY A 91 1.82 -17.08 6.61
CA GLY A 91 0.48 -17.30 6.07
C GLY A 91 -0.67 -16.82 6.96
N ARG A 92 -0.40 -16.02 8.00
CA ARG A 92 -1.41 -15.55 8.97
C ARG A 92 -2.07 -14.23 8.60
N GLY A 93 -1.36 -13.39 7.85
CA GLY A 93 -1.85 -12.06 7.43
C GLY A 93 -2.66 -12.12 6.14
N GLY A 94 -2.27 -12.94 5.20
CA GLY A 94 -2.87 -13.02 3.88
C GLY A 94 -2.83 -11.67 3.15
N SER A 95 -3.83 -11.42 2.28
CA SER A 95 -3.88 -10.23 1.42
C SER A 95 -3.97 -8.91 2.20
N MET A 96 -4.70 -8.87 3.32
CA MET A 96 -5.07 -7.61 3.97
C MET A 96 -4.23 -7.23 5.19
N HIS A 97 -3.33 -8.11 5.65
CA HIS A 97 -2.61 -7.90 6.90
C HIS A 97 -1.12 -8.23 6.78
N ALA A 98 -0.56 -8.11 5.57
CA ALA A 98 0.87 -8.30 5.37
C ALA A 98 1.67 -7.27 6.17
N ALA A 99 2.71 -7.73 6.85
CA ALA A 99 3.64 -6.91 7.62
C ALA A 99 5.07 -7.39 7.39
N ASP A 100 6.02 -6.47 7.37
CA ASP A 100 7.44 -6.77 7.32
C ASP A 100 8.21 -5.67 8.07
N VAL A 101 8.31 -5.86 9.37
CA VAL A 101 8.95 -4.87 10.26
C VAL A 101 10.43 -4.67 9.91
N SER A 102 11.08 -5.67 9.34
CA SER A 102 12.50 -5.59 8.94
C SER A 102 12.74 -4.59 7.80
N THR A 103 11.74 -4.37 6.96
CA THR A 103 11.75 -3.38 5.87
C THR A 103 10.98 -2.09 6.20
N GLY A 104 10.54 -1.93 7.46
CA GLY A 104 9.78 -0.76 7.91
C GLY A 104 8.27 -0.82 7.62
N ILE A 105 7.72 -1.98 7.27
CA ILE A 105 6.29 -2.15 7.03
C ILE A 105 5.60 -2.58 8.31
N TYR A 106 4.94 -1.63 9.00
CA TYR A 106 4.26 -1.88 10.28
C TYR A 106 2.89 -2.55 10.12
N GLY A 107 2.51 -2.83 8.91
CA GLY A 107 1.38 -3.68 8.55
C GLY A 107 0.35 -3.02 7.66
N ALA A 108 -0.27 -3.87 6.86
CA ALA A 108 -1.53 -3.61 6.19
C ALA A 108 -2.68 -3.81 7.18
N ASN A 109 -3.77 -3.06 7.04
CA ASN A 109 -4.90 -3.12 7.96
C ASN A 109 -6.23 -3.02 7.20
N ALA A 110 -7.12 -3.97 7.46
CA ALA A 110 -8.46 -3.98 6.88
C ALA A 110 -9.44 -3.02 7.58
N ILE A 111 -9.11 -2.52 8.78
CA ILE A 111 -9.94 -1.54 9.48
C ILE A 111 -9.73 -0.18 8.85
N VAL A 112 -10.75 0.33 8.17
CA VAL A 112 -10.71 1.57 7.39
C VAL A 112 -10.31 2.76 8.26
N GLY A 113 -9.23 3.45 7.88
CA GLY A 113 -8.70 4.63 8.59
C GLY A 113 -7.76 4.33 9.77
N ALA A 114 -7.71 3.08 10.29
CA ALA A 114 -6.89 2.74 11.47
C ALA A 114 -5.39 2.91 11.22
N SER A 115 -4.91 2.68 10.00
CA SER A 115 -3.51 2.85 9.61
C SER A 115 -2.97 4.25 9.92
N ALA A 116 -3.82 5.29 9.81
CA ALA A 116 -3.44 6.67 10.10
C ALA A 116 -3.11 6.90 11.58
N ALA A 117 -3.90 6.31 12.49
CA ALA A 117 -3.63 6.41 13.93
C ALA A 117 -2.35 5.65 14.31
N ILE A 118 -2.16 4.45 13.74
CA ILE A 118 -0.94 3.65 13.95
C ILE A 118 0.29 4.43 13.47
N ALA A 119 0.25 5.02 12.28
CA ALA A 119 1.33 5.81 11.71
C ALA A 119 1.65 7.05 12.55
N THR A 120 0.62 7.77 13.01
CA THR A 120 0.80 8.95 13.86
C THR A 120 1.48 8.58 15.19
N GLY A 121 1.07 7.48 15.81
CA GLY A 121 1.70 6.96 17.03
C GLY A 121 3.16 6.53 16.79
N ALA A 122 3.45 5.84 15.70
CA ALA A 122 4.80 5.44 15.33
C ALA A 122 5.70 6.67 15.08
N ALA A 123 5.23 7.65 14.30
CA ALA A 123 5.96 8.89 14.02
C ALA A 123 6.27 9.66 15.31
N TRP A 124 5.27 9.81 16.19
CA TRP A 124 5.45 10.46 17.48
C TRP A 124 6.48 9.73 18.34
N TRP A 125 6.37 8.41 18.46
CA TRP A 125 7.31 7.59 19.24
C TRP A 125 8.74 7.73 18.73
N HIS A 126 8.98 7.60 17.42
CA HIS A 126 10.32 7.70 16.86
C HIS A 126 10.93 9.09 17.09
N ARG A 127 10.14 10.14 16.96
CA ARG A 127 10.58 11.49 17.28
C ARG A 127 10.96 11.64 18.76
N GLN A 128 10.14 11.13 19.72
CA GLN A 128 10.46 11.16 21.15
C GLN A 128 11.73 10.36 21.47
N ALA A 129 11.98 9.28 20.74
CA ALA A 129 13.20 8.48 20.87
C ALA A 129 14.43 9.10 20.17
N GLY A 130 14.33 10.31 19.61
CA GLY A 130 15.41 11.00 18.92
C GLY A 130 15.82 10.37 17.60
N ARG A 131 14.94 9.56 17.00
CA ARG A 131 15.19 8.91 15.69
C ARG A 131 14.74 9.82 14.55
N ASP A 132 15.59 9.96 13.54
CA ASP A 132 15.30 10.73 12.32
C ASP A 132 14.55 9.87 11.30
N LEU A 133 13.36 9.37 11.67
CA LEU A 133 12.49 8.56 10.82
C LEU A 133 11.23 9.32 10.44
N VAL A 134 10.80 9.11 9.19
CA VAL A 134 9.50 9.56 8.69
C VAL A 134 8.57 8.35 8.61
N THR A 135 7.31 8.54 8.94
CA THR A 135 6.29 7.53 8.78
C THR A 135 5.29 7.94 7.69
N VAL A 136 4.94 7.02 6.84
CA VAL A 136 3.91 7.25 5.81
C VAL A 136 2.71 6.36 6.07
N THR A 137 1.51 6.89 5.93
CA THR A 137 0.28 6.12 5.95
C THR A 137 -0.44 6.26 4.62
N PHE A 138 -0.80 5.12 4.04
CA PHE A 138 -1.65 5.07 2.86
C PHE A 138 -3.10 4.81 3.28
N PHE A 139 -4.05 5.44 2.61
CA PHE A 139 -5.49 5.22 2.80
C PHE A 139 -6.27 5.64 1.55
N GLY A 140 -7.41 5.01 1.32
CA GLY A 140 -8.28 5.37 0.20
C GLY A 140 -9.20 6.55 0.52
N ASP A 141 -9.81 7.11 -0.51
CA ASP A 141 -10.78 8.21 -0.45
C ASP A 141 -11.98 7.90 0.47
N GLY A 142 -12.42 6.63 0.55
CA GLY A 142 -13.46 6.21 1.50
C GLY A 142 -13.09 6.36 2.97
N ALA A 143 -11.79 6.33 3.30
CA ALA A 143 -11.32 6.46 4.67
C ALA A 143 -11.43 7.88 5.23
N VAL A 144 -11.56 8.89 4.37
CA VAL A 144 -11.60 10.31 4.79
C VAL A 144 -12.82 10.65 5.64
N ASN A 145 -13.82 9.78 5.66
CA ASN A 145 -15.03 9.93 6.48
C ASN A 145 -14.96 9.18 7.82
N GLN A 146 -13.83 8.49 8.11
CA GLN A 146 -13.64 7.82 9.39
C GLN A 146 -13.17 8.79 10.46
N GLY A 147 -13.83 8.77 11.64
CA GLY A 147 -13.45 9.64 12.77
C GLY A 147 -12.00 9.47 13.19
N VAL A 148 -11.50 8.22 13.22
CA VAL A 148 -10.11 7.91 13.59
C VAL A 148 -9.08 8.60 12.69
N LEU A 149 -9.37 8.84 11.41
CA LEU A 149 -8.49 9.61 10.53
C LEU A 149 -8.44 11.08 10.97
N LEU A 150 -9.60 11.68 11.28
CA LEU A 150 -9.66 13.08 11.73
C LEU A 150 -8.95 13.27 13.08
N GLU A 151 -9.08 12.31 13.99
CA GLU A 151 -8.36 12.27 15.26
C GLU A 151 -6.84 12.17 15.04
N ALA A 152 -6.42 11.31 14.11
CA ALA A 152 -5.01 11.16 13.74
C ALA A 152 -4.43 12.44 13.12
N LEU A 153 -5.15 13.13 12.22
CA LEU A 153 -4.75 14.41 11.66
C LEU A 153 -4.57 15.47 12.76
N ASN A 154 -5.53 15.56 13.70
CA ASN A 154 -5.45 16.49 14.83
C ASN A 154 -4.21 16.24 15.70
N LEU A 155 -3.97 14.98 16.09
CA LEU A 155 -2.81 14.62 16.91
C LEU A 155 -1.48 14.82 16.17
N ALA A 156 -1.44 14.43 14.89
CA ALA A 156 -0.25 14.62 14.06
C ALA A 156 0.14 16.10 13.95
N SER A 157 -0.84 16.99 13.75
CA SER A 157 -0.62 18.42 13.69
C SER A 157 -0.18 18.98 15.06
N LEU A 158 -0.90 18.66 16.13
CA LEU A 158 -0.60 19.11 17.48
C LEU A 158 0.82 18.72 17.91
N TRP A 159 1.23 17.50 17.60
CA TRP A 159 2.55 16.97 17.96
C TRP A 159 3.63 17.29 16.92
N GLN A 160 3.31 17.93 15.80
CA GLN A 160 4.22 18.13 14.67
C GLN A 160 4.92 16.82 14.29
N ALA A 161 4.14 15.72 14.27
CA ALA A 161 4.67 14.40 14.02
C ALA A 161 5.21 14.29 12.58
N PRO A 162 6.37 13.64 12.35
CA PRO A 162 6.94 13.44 11.02
C PRO A 162 6.19 12.35 10.26
N VAL A 163 4.92 12.63 9.90
CA VAL A 163 4.03 11.69 9.21
C VAL A 163 3.49 12.29 7.91
N LEU A 164 3.48 11.47 6.85
CA LEU A 164 2.83 11.77 5.59
C LEU A 164 1.53 10.98 5.48
N PHE A 165 0.47 11.68 5.12
CA PHE A 165 -0.84 11.13 4.84
C PHE A 165 -1.04 11.05 3.33
N ILE A 166 -1.03 9.86 2.76
CA ILE A 166 -1.18 9.61 1.31
C ILE A 166 -2.58 9.08 1.06
N CYS A 167 -3.43 9.93 0.48
CA CYS A 167 -4.78 9.56 0.08
C CYS A 167 -4.78 9.08 -1.37
N GLU A 168 -5.07 7.80 -1.58
CA GLU A 168 -5.25 7.19 -2.89
C GLU A 168 -6.70 7.41 -3.35
N ASN A 169 -6.95 8.54 -4.01
CA ASN A 169 -8.28 8.89 -4.47
C ASN A 169 -8.56 8.26 -5.84
N ASN A 170 -9.14 7.07 -5.83
CA ASN A 170 -9.57 6.35 -7.03
C ASN A 170 -11.05 6.59 -7.40
N GLY A 171 -11.72 7.51 -6.69
CA GLY A 171 -13.11 7.91 -6.92
C GLY A 171 -14.15 6.98 -6.29
N PHE A 172 -13.76 5.89 -5.61
CA PHE A 172 -14.69 4.88 -5.12
C PHE A 172 -14.31 4.31 -3.75
N ALA A 173 -15.23 4.43 -2.79
CA ALA A 173 -15.24 3.62 -1.57
C ALA A 173 -15.99 2.31 -1.86
N THR A 174 -15.29 1.23 -2.18
CA THR A 174 -15.84 -0.02 -2.71
C THR A 174 -16.64 0.24 -3.99
N SER A 175 -17.95 0.39 -3.89
CA SER A 175 -18.87 0.67 -5.00
C SER A 175 -19.50 2.08 -4.95
N MET A 176 -19.32 2.80 -3.84
CA MET A 176 -19.88 4.15 -3.66
C MET A 176 -18.92 5.20 -4.21
N ARG A 177 -19.43 6.11 -5.03
CA ARG A 177 -18.62 7.23 -5.55
C ARG A 177 -18.26 8.19 -4.41
N VAL A 178 -17.02 8.66 -4.40
CA VAL A 178 -16.53 9.55 -3.33
C VAL A 178 -17.34 10.82 -3.20
N HIS A 179 -17.80 11.41 -4.30
CA HIS A 179 -18.60 12.66 -4.29
C HIS A 179 -20.01 12.47 -3.72
N ASP A 180 -20.53 11.23 -3.70
CA ASP A 180 -21.84 10.93 -3.09
C ASP A 180 -21.72 10.71 -1.58
N ALA A 181 -20.51 10.43 -1.09
CA ALA A 181 -20.27 10.07 0.30
C ALA A 181 -19.49 11.12 1.09
N THR A 182 -18.83 12.08 0.43
CA THR A 182 -17.88 12.99 1.06
C THR A 182 -18.29 14.43 0.90
N ALA A 183 -18.76 15.04 2.00
CA ALA A 183 -19.04 16.48 2.03
C ALA A 183 -17.73 17.28 2.09
N GLY A 184 -17.67 18.40 1.36
CA GLY A 184 -16.49 19.26 1.27
C GLY A 184 -15.39 18.64 0.42
N SER A 185 -14.12 18.79 0.85
CA SER A 185 -12.97 18.25 0.13
C SER A 185 -12.01 17.52 1.04
N ILE A 186 -11.20 16.62 0.48
CA ILE A 186 -10.16 15.89 1.21
C ILE A 186 -9.12 16.86 1.75
N LEU A 187 -8.66 17.81 0.92
CA LEU A 187 -7.74 18.87 1.34
C LEU A 187 -8.31 19.74 2.47
N GLY A 188 -9.62 20.03 2.42
CA GLY A 188 -10.30 20.81 3.46
C GLY A 188 -10.24 20.18 4.84
N ARG A 189 -10.21 18.84 4.92
CA ARG A 189 -10.02 18.12 6.19
C ARG A 189 -8.62 18.35 6.78
N ALA A 190 -7.59 18.28 5.97
CA ALA A 190 -6.22 18.58 6.40
C ALA A 190 -6.07 20.05 6.79
N ALA A 191 -6.62 20.96 6.01
CA ALA A 191 -6.58 22.40 6.25
C ALA A 191 -7.26 22.79 7.57
N ALA A 192 -8.34 22.08 7.97
CA ALA A 192 -9.01 22.31 9.25
C ALA A 192 -8.09 22.08 10.47
N PHE A 193 -7.04 21.28 10.32
CA PHE A 193 -6.02 21.03 11.34
C PHE A 193 -4.69 21.77 11.06
N GLY A 194 -4.65 22.70 10.09
CA GLY A 194 -3.45 23.44 9.73
C GLY A 194 -2.37 22.59 9.05
N ILE A 195 -2.74 21.43 8.48
CA ILE A 195 -1.82 20.54 7.76
C ILE A 195 -1.75 20.96 6.30
N PRO A 196 -0.55 21.25 5.75
CA PRO A 196 -0.37 21.48 4.32
C PRO A 196 -0.87 20.27 3.52
N ALA A 197 -1.63 20.56 2.46
CA ALA A 197 -2.20 19.53 1.62
C ALA A 197 -2.18 19.94 0.15
N GLU A 198 -1.97 18.95 -0.73
CA GLU A 198 -1.90 19.14 -2.18
C GLU A 198 -2.60 17.97 -2.89
N THR A 199 -3.28 18.27 -4.01
CA THR A 199 -3.79 17.27 -4.95
C THR A 199 -2.79 17.11 -6.07
N ILE A 200 -2.36 15.87 -6.33
CA ILE A 200 -1.36 15.54 -7.35
C ILE A 200 -1.86 14.46 -8.30
N ASP A 201 -1.22 14.36 -9.45
CA ASP A 201 -1.44 13.27 -10.40
C ASP A 201 -0.84 11.96 -9.88
N GLY A 202 -1.68 11.08 -9.37
CA GLY A 202 -1.29 9.78 -8.84
C GLY A 202 -1.05 8.70 -9.91
N MET A 203 -1.21 9.03 -11.21
CA MET A 203 -0.90 8.13 -12.32
C MET A 203 0.56 8.26 -12.79
N ASP A 204 1.28 9.28 -12.34
CA ASP A 204 2.65 9.59 -12.71
C ASP A 204 3.61 9.40 -11.54
N ALA A 205 4.46 8.37 -11.61
CA ALA A 205 5.35 8.01 -10.51
C ALA A 205 6.42 9.08 -10.21
N GLU A 206 6.85 9.85 -11.19
CA GLU A 206 7.82 10.93 -10.98
C GLU A 206 7.17 12.13 -10.28
N VAL A 207 5.94 12.51 -10.68
CA VAL A 207 5.16 13.56 -10.00
C VAL A 207 4.92 13.18 -8.54
N VAL A 208 4.53 11.94 -8.29
CA VAL A 208 4.33 11.42 -6.93
C VAL A 208 5.64 11.44 -6.15
N CYS A 209 6.76 11.01 -6.74
CA CYS A 209 8.06 10.99 -6.08
C CYS A 209 8.54 12.39 -5.70
N ASP A 210 8.38 13.37 -6.57
CA ASP A 210 8.79 14.75 -6.31
C ASP A 210 7.98 15.38 -5.17
N ALA A 211 6.65 15.21 -5.18
CA ALA A 211 5.76 15.70 -4.13
C ALA A 211 6.05 15.00 -2.79
N ALA A 212 6.18 13.66 -2.79
CA ALA A 212 6.53 12.88 -1.60
C ALA A 212 7.90 13.28 -1.05
N SER A 213 8.90 13.50 -1.92
CA SER A 213 10.23 13.95 -1.51
C SER A 213 10.20 15.32 -0.82
N ALA A 214 9.38 16.25 -1.31
CA ALA A 214 9.19 17.55 -0.68
C ALA A 214 8.55 17.41 0.71
N ALA A 215 7.50 16.58 0.82
CA ALA A 215 6.81 16.31 2.06
C ALA A 215 7.70 15.58 3.08
N VAL A 216 8.50 14.60 2.64
CA VAL A 216 9.50 13.89 3.48
C VAL A 216 10.54 14.86 4.02
N ARG A 217 11.12 15.72 3.17
CA ARG A 217 12.08 16.74 3.63
C ARG A 217 11.47 17.67 4.65
N ARG A 218 10.22 18.13 4.46
CA ARG A 218 9.50 18.96 5.41
C ARG A 218 9.31 18.24 6.75
N ALA A 219 8.80 17.00 6.73
CA ALA A 219 8.57 16.21 7.93
C ALA A 219 9.87 15.98 8.72
N ARG A 220 10.94 15.62 8.03
CA ARG A 220 12.26 15.32 8.60
C ARG A 220 12.92 16.56 9.19
N SER A 221 12.70 17.75 8.62
CA SER A 221 13.19 19.02 9.17
C SER A 221 12.34 19.58 10.33
N GLY A 222 11.37 18.82 10.82
CA GLY A 222 10.49 19.25 11.93
C GLY A 222 9.30 20.10 11.50
N GLY A 223 9.03 20.20 10.20
CA GLY A 223 7.89 20.97 9.65
C GLY A 223 6.51 20.31 9.85
N GLY A 224 6.46 19.14 10.53
CA GLY A 224 5.23 18.44 10.83
C GLY A 224 4.63 17.66 9.63
N PRO A 225 3.35 17.24 9.75
CA PRO A 225 2.69 16.39 8.77
C PRO A 225 2.37 17.11 7.45
N THR A 226 2.18 16.31 6.40
CA THR A 226 1.65 16.75 5.09
C THR A 226 0.64 15.73 4.60
N LEU A 227 -0.41 16.18 3.89
CA LEU A 227 -1.35 15.30 3.20
C LEU A 227 -1.20 15.46 1.69
N LEU A 228 -1.04 14.36 0.97
CA LEU A 228 -1.08 14.33 -0.50
C LEU A 228 -2.32 13.53 -0.93
N GLU A 229 -3.19 14.17 -1.71
CA GLU A 229 -4.30 13.53 -2.40
C GLU A 229 -3.82 13.14 -3.80
N CYS A 230 -3.61 11.85 -4.01
CA CYS A 230 -3.14 11.31 -5.27
C CYS A 230 -4.34 10.85 -6.11
N LEU A 231 -4.66 11.58 -7.17
CA LEU A 231 -5.74 11.23 -8.09
C LEU A 231 -5.31 10.03 -8.93
N THR A 232 -6.09 8.96 -8.87
CA THR A 232 -5.79 7.70 -9.54
C THR A 232 -7.08 7.01 -9.99
N TYR A 233 -6.94 5.86 -10.63
CA TYR A 233 -8.09 5.03 -11.00
C TYR A 233 -7.76 3.54 -10.82
N ARG A 234 -8.69 2.80 -10.25
CA ARG A 234 -8.58 1.36 -10.07
C ARG A 234 -9.06 0.64 -11.33
N PHE A 235 -8.18 0.02 -12.11
CA PHE A 235 -8.53 -0.65 -13.36
C PHE A 235 -9.33 -1.93 -13.13
N ASP A 236 -9.02 -2.63 -12.04
CA ASP A 236 -9.68 -3.89 -11.70
C ASP A 236 -10.84 -3.68 -10.69
N ALA A 237 -11.51 -4.77 -10.33
CA ALA A 237 -12.53 -4.80 -9.30
C ALA A 237 -12.00 -4.32 -7.92
N HIS A 238 -12.88 -3.95 -7.01
CA HIS A 238 -12.48 -3.68 -5.63
C HIS A 238 -11.85 -4.91 -4.98
N HIS A 239 -12.46 -6.06 -5.21
CA HIS A 239 -12.01 -7.38 -4.75
C HIS A 239 -12.31 -8.43 -5.83
N THR A 240 -11.51 -9.48 -5.91
CA THR A 240 -11.66 -10.52 -6.96
C THR A 240 -12.98 -11.28 -6.94
N TRP A 241 -13.71 -11.32 -5.81
CA TRP A 241 -15.05 -11.90 -5.75
C TRP A 241 -16.06 -11.17 -6.66
N GLU A 242 -15.82 -9.89 -6.96
CA GLU A 242 -16.70 -9.10 -7.83
C GLU A 242 -16.70 -9.58 -9.28
N TYR A 243 -15.74 -10.39 -9.71
CA TYR A 243 -15.76 -10.99 -11.05
C TYR A 243 -17.01 -11.83 -11.33
N GLN A 244 -17.62 -12.34 -10.26
CA GLN A 244 -18.85 -13.13 -10.31
C GLN A 244 -20.11 -12.32 -9.94
N ALA A 245 -19.95 -11.12 -9.37
CA ALA A 245 -21.06 -10.29 -8.90
C ALA A 245 -21.80 -9.58 -10.04
N ARG A 246 -23.12 -9.44 -9.88
CA ARG A 246 -24.02 -8.69 -10.78
C ARG A 246 -25.07 -7.95 -9.95
N PRO A 247 -25.48 -6.70 -10.30
CA PRO A 247 -24.93 -5.83 -11.37
C PRO A 247 -23.57 -5.22 -10.99
N ARG A 248 -22.82 -4.81 -12.00
CA ARG A 248 -21.58 -4.05 -11.81
C ARG A 248 -21.91 -2.58 -11.54
N TYR A 249 -21.18 -1.93 -10.63
CA TYR A 249 -21.37 -0.51 -10.30
C TYR A 249 -20.62 0.45 -11.25
N ARG A 250 -19.68 -0.07 -12.06
CA ARG A 250 -19.00 0.65 -13.14
C ARG A 250 -19.33 0.02 -14.47
N THR A 251 -19.58 0.84 -15.50
CA THR A 251 -19.78 0.33 -16.85
C THR A 251 -18.42 -0.04 -17.50
N PRO A 252 -18.40 -0.92 -18.52
CA PRO A 252 -17.18 -1.18 -19.28
C PRO A 252 -16.57 0.08 -19.89
N GLU A 253 -17.40 1.01 -20.37
CA GLU A 253 -16.98 2.27 -20.97
C GLU A 253 -16.30 3.16 -19.94
N GLU A 254 -16.85 3.28 -18.73
CA GLU A 254 -16.25 4.03 -17.62
C GLU A 254 -14.88 3.44 -17.22
N VAL A 255 -14.77 2.11 -17.17
CA VAL A 255 -13.48 1.45 -16.86
C VAL A 255 -12.47 1.70 -17.99
N ALA A 256 -12.90 1.61 -19.24
CA ALA A 256 -12.03 1.88 -20.40
C ALA A 256 -11.54 3.32 -20.39
N GLU A 257 -12.42 4.31 -20.13
CA GLU A 257 -12.06 5.71 -20.04
C GLU A 257 -11.08 5.98 -18.88
N GLY A 258 -11.36 5.45 -17.69
CA GLY A 258 -10.50 5.60 -16.53
C GLY A 258 -9.13 4.93 -16.69
N SER A 259 -9.02 3.95 -17.60
CA SER A 259 -7.77 3.20 -17.87
C SER A 259 -6.94 3.79 -19.01
N VAL A 260 -7.36 4.88 -19.64
CA VAL A 260 -6.62 5.53 -20.75
C VAL A 260 -5.23 5.99 -20.29
N ARG A 261 -5.12 6.47 -19.06
CA ARG A 261 -3.86 6.87 -18.45
C ARG A 261 -3.32 5.72 -17.60
N ASP A 262 -2.46 4.89 -18.18
CA ASP A 262 -1.85 3.77 -17.46
C ASP A 262 -0.50 4.18 -16.84
N PRO A 263 -0.30 4.05 -15.52
CA PRO A 263 0.99 4.31 -14.86
C PRO A 263 2.16 3.56 -15.50
N LEU A 264 1.93 2.35 -15.97
CA LEU A 264 2.95 1.53 -16.62
C LEU A 264 3.38 2.14 -17.95
N GLU A 265 2.44 2.60 -18.77
CA GLU A 265 2.74 3.25 -20.05
C GLU A 265 3.39 4.62 -19.86
N ILE A 266 2.87 5.43 -18.91
CA ILE A 266 3.44 6.75 -18.58
C ILE A 266 4.91 6.60 -18.17
N GLN A 267 5.21 5.70 -17.26
CA GLN A 267 6.58 5.50 -16.77
C GLN A 267 7.43 4.79 -17.82
N GLY A 268 6.88 3.83 -18.56
CA GLY A 268 7.58 3.10 -19.62
C GLY A 268 8.06 4.00 -20.77
N ALA A 269 7.30 5.04 -21.10
CA ALA A 269 7.68 5.98 -22.15
C ALA A 269 8.98 6.78 -21.84
N ARG A 270 9.41 6.80 -20.56
CA ARG A 270 10.63 7.49 -20.09
C ARG A 270 11.86 6.60 -20.06
N VAL A 271 11.69 5.31 -20.30
CA VAL A 271 12.77 4.31 -20.19
C VAL A 271 13.06 3.70 -21.58
N PRO A 272 14.31 3.60 -22.00
CA PRO A 272 14.68 2.97 -23.27
C PRO A 272 14.13 1.55 -23.38
N GLU A 273 13.71 1.16 -24.59
CA GLU A 273 13.06 -0.14 -24.83
C GLU A 273 13.92 -1.34 -24.41
N GLU A 274 15.20 -1.29 -24.67
CA GLU A 274 16.14 -2.36 -24.27
C GLU A 274 16.22 -2.52 -22.75
N VAL A 275 16.19 -1.41 -22.01
CA VAL A 275 16.20 -1.41 -20.54
C VAL A 275 14.88 -1.98 -20.02
N ARG A 276 13.75 -1.56 -20.60
CA ARG A 276 12.42 -2.12 -20.24
C ARG A 276 12.36 -3.62 -20.47
N ALA A 277 12.81 -4.08 -21.65
CA ALA A 277 12.81 -5.51 -21.98
C ALA A 277 13.66 -6.32 -20.99
N GLY A 278 14.79 -5.80 -20.54
CA GLY A 278 15.61 -6.43 -19.51
C GLY A 278 14.88 -6.52 -18.17
N ILE A 279 14.29 -5.41 -17.71
CA ILE A 279 13.50 -5.35 -16.46
C ILE A 279 12.32 -6.33 -16.54
N ASP A 280 11.62 -6.36 -17.66
CA ASP A 280 10.46 -7.23 -17.85
C ASP A 280 10.84 -8.71 -17.74
N ALA A 281 11.95 -9.10 -18.38
CA ALA A 281 12.45 -10.48 -18.33
C ALA A 281 12.87 -10.89 -16.90
N GLU A 282 13.53 -10.02 -16.17
CA GLU A 282 13.94 -10.26 -14.78
C GLU A 282 12.71 -10.45 -13.86
N ILE A 283 11.68 -9.59 -14.02
CA ILE A 283 10.45 -9.67 -13.22
C ILE A 283 9.67 -10.96 -13.53
N GLU A 284 9.56 -11.36 -14.79
CA GLU A 284 8.90 -12.61 -15.15
C GLU A 284 9.63 -13.81 -14.54
N ALA A 285 10.95 -13.86 -14.65
CA ALA A 285 11.74 -14.94 -14.06
C ALA A 285 11.56 -15.01 -12.53
N LEU A 286 11.58 -13.85 -11.86
CA LEU A 286 11.32 -13.74 -10.42
C LEU A 286 9.93 -14.28 -10.04
N LEU A 287 8.90 -13.92 -10.80
CA LEU A 287 7.52 -14.35 -10.50
C LEU A 287 7.28 -15.83 -10.82
N GLU A 288 7.97 -16.38 -11.81
CA GLU A 288 7.97 -17.82 -12.06
C GLU A 288 8.64 -18.60 -10.92
N GLU A 289 9.73 -18.09 -10.39
CA GLU A 289 10.38 -18.64 -9.20
C GLU A 289 9.45 -18.53 -7.98
N ALA A 290 8.83 -17.37 -7.77
CA ALA A 290 7.90 -17.14 -6.68
C ALA A 290 6.72 -18.13 -6.72
N GLU A 291 6.13 -18.35 -7.89
CA GLU A 291 5.05 -19.31 -8.04
C GLU A 291 5.49 -20.75 -7.70
N ARG A 292 6.65 -21.19 -8.19
CA ARG A 292 7.20 -22.51 -7.84
C ARG A 292 7.42 -22.64 -6.34
N PHE A 293 8.02 -21.62 -5.74
CA PHE A 293 8.25 -21.58 -4.30
C PHE A 293 6.95 -21.71 -3.49
N VAL A 294 5.89 -21.00 -3.91
CA VAL A 294 4.57 -21.08 -3.27
C VAL A 294 3.98 -22.49 -3.36
N LEU A 295 4.07 -23.12 -4.53
CA LEU A 295 3.52 -24.46 -4.74
C LEU A 295 4.24 -25.53 -3.93
N ASP A 296 5.54 -25.36 -3.71
CA ASP A 296 6.39 -26.28 -2.94
C ASP A 296 6.38 -25.98 -1.43
N SER A 297 5.86 -24.82 -1.03
CA SER A 297 5.87 -24.37 0.36
C SER A 297 4.83 -25.09 1.24
N PRO A 298 5.18 -25.45 2.49
CA PRO A 298 4.26 -26.11 3.40
C PRO A 298 3.14 -25.17 3.88
N GLU A 299 2.02 -25.78 4.24
CA GLU A 299 0.97 -25.10 4.99
C GLU A 299 1.41 -24.90 6.44
N PRO A 300 0.92 -23.84 7.14
CA PRO A 300 1.18 -23.64 8.55
C PRO A 300 0.61 -24.79 9.40
N ASP A 301 1.32 -25.17 10.47
CA ASP A 301 0.81 -26.14 11.44
C ASP A 301 -0.38 -25.53 12.21
N PRO A 302 -1.59 -26.12 12.14
CA PRO A 302 -2.75 -25.66 12.89
C PRO A 302 -2.54 -25.61 14.41
N ALA A 303 -1.68 -26.47 14.97
CA ALA A 303 -1.36 -26.45 16.39
C ALA A 303 -0.71 -25.12 16.84
N GLY A 304 0.01 -24.44 15.93
CA GLY A 304 0.59 -23.13 16.14
C GLY A 304 -0.37 -21.94 15.96
N ALA A 305 -1.66 -22.14 15.74
CA ALA A 305 -2.61 -21.06 15.41
C ALA A 305 -2.66 -19.94 16.45
N LEU A 306 -2.50 -20.27 17.74
CA LEU A 306 -2.51 -19.32 18.85
C LEU A 306 -1.12 -18.75 19.20
N ASP A 307 -0.07 -19.20 18.50
CA ASP A 307 1.25 -18.64 18.69
C ASP A 307 1.28 -17.21 18.12
N TYR A 308 2.16 -16.39 18.63
CA TYR A 308 2.33 -14.98 18.18
C TYR A 308 1.16 -14.02 18.46
N LEU A 309 0.12 -14.42 19.24
CA LEU A 309 -0.91 -13.50 19.68
C LEU A 309 -0.40 -12.45 20.68
N TYR A 310 0.62 -12.82 21.44
CA TYR A 310 1.27 -11.96 22.43
C TYR A 310 2.79 -12.06 22.30
N ALA A 311 3.47 -11.01 22.70
CA ALA A 311 4.94 -11.05 22.82
C ALA A 311 5.38 -12.10 23.84
N ASP A 312 6.53 -12.73 23.59
CA ASP A 312 7.14 -13.67 24.51
C ASP A 312 7.28 -13.05 25.91
N GLY A 313 6.90 -13.79 26.93
CA GLY A 313 6.86 -13.32 28.33
C GLY A 313 5.54 -12.69 28.77
N LEU A 314 4.64 -12.25 27.87
CA LEU A 314 3.26 -11.88 28.25
C LEU A 314 2.37 -13.11 28.38
N ARG A 315 2.62 -14.19 27.65
CA ARG A 315 1.96 -15.50 27.80
C ARG A 315 2.09 -16.02 29.24
N ALA A 316 3.30 -15.99 29.79
CA ALA A 316 3.56 -16.45 31.15
C ALA A 316 2.87 -15.59 32.23
N ARG A 317 2.66 -14.29 31.98
CA ARG A 317 1.94 -13.38 32.89
C ARG A 317 0.43 -13.52 32.83
N ALA A 318 -0.11 -13.97 31.70
CA ALA A 318 -1.54 -14.19 31.49
C ALA A 318 -2.02 -15.58 31.95
N GLY A 319 -1.15 -16.44 32.48
CA GLY A 319 -1.51 -17.80 32.90
C GLY A 319 -1.99 -18.71 31.76
N MET A 320 -1.64 -18.38 30.52
CA MET A 320 -1.96 -19.16 29.33
C MET A 320 -0.82 -20.18 29.11
N SER A 321 -1.10 -21.42 29.43
CA SER A 321 -0.23 -22.58 29.14
C SER A 321 -0.43 -23.08 27.72
#